data_10328de727d3a982ba65964e5f6a0cbf
#
_entry.id   10328de727d3a982ba65964e5f6a0cbf
#
_cell.length_a   1.000
_cell.length_b   1.000
_cell.length_c   1.000
_cell.angle_alpha   90.00
_cell.angle_beta   90.00
_cell.angle_gamma   90.00
#
_symmetry.space_group_name_H-M   'P 1'
#
loop_
_entity.id
_entity.type
_entity.pdbx_description
1 polymer ?
#
loop_
_entity_poly.entity_id
_entity_poly.type
_entity_poly.pdbx_seq_one_letter_code
_entity_poly.pdbx_strand_id
1 'polypeptide(L)'
;DITQGLPRVEELFEARKPKSLAIISEIDGEVRFEEIKNARHAIVFNHETGEEKQYLIPFGFRVKVQEGQIIKKGDKITDGAVNPHDILAILGSEAVMNYLISEVQSTYRLQGVEINDKHIEVIVRQMMRKVRVEDAGDTKFMSGQTYDKNDVLFENEQIKKRIANGEENLREATFTQLLLGITKAALATDSFLSAASFQETTRVLTDAAIK
;
A
#
# COMPACT_ATOMS: atom_id res chain seq x y z
N ASP A 1 -19.69 13.90 -10.02
CA ASP A 1 -19.07 13.08 -8.98
C ASP A 1 -17.91 13.86 -8.34
N ILE A 2 -18.01 14.14 -7.04
CA ILE A 2 -17.10 15.05 -6.30
C ILE A 2 -15.66 14.50 -6.25
N THR A 3 -15.46 13.21 -6.52
CA THR A 3 -14.16 12.51 -6.44
C THR A 3 -13.51 12.30 -7.81
N GLN A 4 -14.03 12.88 -8.89
CA GLN A 4 -13.42 12.78 -10.21
C GLN A 4 -12.53 14.01 -10.50
N GLY A 5 -11.47 13.81 -11.30
CA GLY A 5 -10.52 14.84 -11.66
C GLY A 5 -9.42 15.06 -10.61
N LEU A 6 -9.00 16.31 -10.40
CA LEU A 6 -7.92 16.65 -9.48
C LEU A 6 -8.11 16.15 -8.04
N PRO A 7 -9.32 16.19 -7.44
CA PRO A 7 -9.54 15.58 -6.11
C PRO A 7 -9.24 14.09 -6.06
N ARG A 8 -9.50 13.34 -7.14
CA ARG A 8 -9.16 11.92 -7.23
C ARG A 8 -7.66 11.69 -7.32
N VAL A 9 -6.94 12.53 -8.06
CA VAL A 9 -5.47 12.47 -8.14
C VAL A 9 -4.85 12.74 -6.77
N GLU A 10 -5.34 13.74 -6.05
CA GLU A 10 -4.90 14.03 -4.68
C GLU A 10 -5.17 12.87 -3.74
N GLU A 11 -6.35 12.28 -3.78
CA GLU A 11 -6.71 11.11 -2.98
C GLU A 11 -5.74 9.93 -3.23
N LEU A 12 -5.39 9.68 -4.48
CA LEU A 12 -4.45 8.61 -4.86
C LEU A 12 -3.03 8.91 -4.37
N PHE A 13 -2.51 10.11 -4.60
CA PHE A 13 -1.16 10.47 -4.17
C PHE A 13 -1.01 10.65 -2.66
N GLU A 14 -2.08 10.97 -1.95
CA GLU A 14 -2.09 10.95 -0.48
C GLU A 14 -2.37 9.57 0.11
N ALA A 15 -2.55 8.57 -0.73
CA ALA A 15 -2.87 7.20 -0.33
C ALA A 15 -4.03 7.15 0.69
N ARG A 16 -5.04 7.99 0.49
CA ARG A 16 -6.20 8.08 1.38
C ARG A 16 -7.12 6.88 1.18
N LYS A 17 -7.76 6.47 2.26
CA LYS A 17 -8.83 5.48 2.19
C LYS A 17 -10.04 6.08 1.46
N PRO A 18 -10.52 5.46 0.36
CA PRO A 18 -11.68 5.95 -0.38
C PRO A 18 -12.95 5.96 0.49
N LYS A 19 -13.85 6.90 0.21
CA LYS A 19 -15.14 6.99 0.91
C LYS A 19 -16.05 5.79 0.58
N SER A 20 -16.09 5.40 -0.70
CA SER A 20 -16.85 4.23 -1.18
C SER A 20 -15.89 3.07 -1.39
N LEU A 21 -15.55 2.40 -0.31
CA LEU A 21 -14.56 1.33 -0.31
C LEU A 21 -15.13 0.04 -0.89
N ALA A 22 -14.46 -0.53 -1.89
CA ALA A 22 -14.73 -1.88 -2.36
C ALA A 22 -14.17 -2.91 -1.38
N ILE A 23 -14.90 -4.00 -1.20
CA ILE A 23 -14.38 -5.20 -0.53
C ILE A 23 -13.64 -6.02 -1.57
N ILE A 24 -12.39 -6.37 -1.29
CA ILE A 24 -11.55 -7.20 -2.13
C ILE A 24 -11.22 -8.51 -1.44
N SER A 25 -11.04 -9.58 -2.22
CA SER A 25 -10.67 -10.89 -1.68
C SER A 25 -9.20 -10.93 -1.27
N GLU A 26 -8.91 -11.48 -0.10
CA GLU A 26 -7.56 -11.71 0.40
C GLU A 26 -6.97 -13.04 -0.07
N ILE A 27 -7.81 -13.94 -0.58
CA ILE A 27 -7.42 -15.28 -1.05
C ILE A 27 -8.04 -15.60 -2.40
N ASP A 28 -7.45 -16.56 -3.10
CA ASP A 28 -8.07 -17.20 -4.25
C ASP A 28 -9.14 -18.19 -3.78
N GLY A 29 -10.24 -18.29 -4.49
CA GLY A 29 -11.25 -19.30 -4.15
C GLY A 29 -12.60 -19.09 -4.81
N GLU A 30 -13.54 -19.92 -4.41
CA GLU A 30 -14.94 -19.92 -4.84
C GLU A 30 -15.77 -19.04 -3.89
N VAL A 31 -16.60 -18.18 -4.47
CA VAL A 31 -17.47 -17.28 -3.73
C VAL A 31 -18.79 -17.96 -3.40
N ARG A 32 -19.20 -17.87 -2.13
CA ARG A 32 -20.53 -18.24 -1.65
C ARG A 32 -21.12 -17.10 -0.86
N PHE A 33 -22.44 -17.00 -0.85
CA PHE A 33 -23.16 -16.03 -0.04
C PHE A 33 -23.95 -16.74 1.04
N GLU A 34 -23.80 -16.24 2.25
CA GLU A 34 -24.57 -16.73 3.40
C GLU A 34 -25.17 -15.55 4.16
N GLU A 35 -26.32 -15.79 4.75
CA GLU A 35 -26.95 -14.84 5.66
C GLU A 35 -26.69 -15.28 7.11
N ILE A 36 -25.87 -14.51 7.81
CA ILE A 36 -25.46 -14.81 9.19
C ILE A 36 -25.95 -13.66 10.06
N LYS A 37 -26.80 -13.97 11.05
CA LYS A 37 -27.38 -12.98 11.99
C LYS A 37 -28.04 -11.78 11.28
N ASN A 38 -28.83 -12.05 10.25
CA ASN A 38 -29.50 -11.04 9.41
C ASN A 38 -28.53 -10.10 8.67
N ALA A 39 -27.31 -10.52 8.44
CA ALA A 39 -26.32 -9.79 7.65
C ALA A 39 -25.79 -10.69 6.52
N ARG A 40 -25.70 -10.12 5.33
CA ARG A 40 -25.17 -10.83 4.17
C ARG A 40 -23.65 -10.90 4.23
N HIS A 41 -23.11 -12.09 4.07
CA HIS A 41 -21.68 -12.35 4.02
C HIS A 41 -21.31 -12.98 2.68
N ALA A 42 -20.17 -12.58 2.14
CA ALA A 42 -19.49 -13.30 1.08
C ALA A 42 -18.40 -14.18 1.71
N ILE A 43 -18.39 -15.44 1.35
CA ILE A 43 -17.40 -16.41 1.83
C ILE A 43 -16.60 -16.85 0.62
N VAL A 44 -15.28 -16.68 0.71
CA VAL A 44 -14.33 -17.15 -0.28
C VAL A 44 -13.65 -18.40 0.27
N PHE A 45 -13.79 -19.51 -0.40
CA PHE A 45 -13.21 -20.78 0.00
C PHE A 45 -12.22 -21.28 -1.05
N ASN A 46 -10.99 -21.55 -0.61
CA ASN A 46 -9.97 -22.14 -1.45
C ASN A 46 -9.98 -23.65 -1.29
N HIS A 47 -10.38 -24.38 -2.34
CA HIS A 47 -10.47 -25.83 -2.32
C HIS A 47 -9.10 -26.54 -2.26
N GLU A 48 -8.02 -25.85 -2.68
CA GLU A 48 -6.67 -26.42 -2.68
C GLU A 48 -6.01 -26.31 -1.32
N THR A 49 -6.15 -25.17 -0.65
CA THR A 49 -5.51 -24.89 0.66
C THR A 49 -6.42 -25.16 1.85
N GLY A 50 -7.74 -25.24 1.61
CA GLY A 50 -8.75 -25.34 2.68
C GLY A 50 -8.97 -24.04 3.43
N GLU A 51 -8.37 -22.93 2.99
CA GLU A 51 -8.51 -21.61 3.61
C GLU A 51 -9.87 -20.99 3.27
N GLU A 52 -10.49 -20.38 4.26
CA GLU A 52 -11.76 -19.67 4.14
C GLU A 52 -11.67 -18.27 4.70
N LYS A 53 -12.25 -17.30 3.99
CA LYS A 53 -12.39 -15.92 4.45
C LYS A 53 -13.83 -15.46 4.32
N GLN A 54 -14.33 -14.78 5.36
CA GLN A 54 -15.65 -14.20 5.40
C GLN A 54 -15.58 -12.68 5.32
N TYR A 55 -16.43 -12.11 4.47
CA TYR A 55 -16.55 -10.66 4.29
C TYR A 55 -17.99 -10.22 4.53
N LEU A 56 -18.19 -9.34 5.51
CA LEU A 56 -19.48 -8.71 5.72
C LEU A 56 -19.79 -7.75 4.57
N ILE A 57 -20.94 -7.91 3.93
CA ILE A 57 -21.43 -7.00 2.89
C ILE A 57 -22.44 -6.05 3.56
N PRO A 58 -22.09 -4.77 3.77
CA PRO A 58 -23.00 -3.80 4.34
C PRO A 58 -24.22 -3.57 3.44
N PHE A 59 -25.32 -3.19 4.06
CA PHE A 59 -26.52 -2.85 3.31
C PHE A 59 -26.27 -1.73 2.29
N GLY A 60 -26.79 -1.90 1.07
CA GLY A 60 -26.61 -0.93 0.00
C GLY A 60 -25.33 -1.11 -0.85
N PHE A 61 -24.44 -2.03 -0.47
CA PHE A 61 -23.28 -2.36 -1.32
C PHE A 61 -23.70 -3.23 -2.50
N ARG A 62 -23.24 -2.83 -3.68
CA ARG A 62 -23.48 -3.60 -4.91
C ARG A 62 -22.44 -4.69 -5.06
N VAL A 63 -22.89 -5.93 -5.11
CA VAL A 63 -22.04 -7.11 -5.31
C VAL A 63 -21.68 -7.25 -6.79
N LYS A 64 -20.40 -7.49 -7.08
CA LYS A 64 -19.87 -7.69 -8.45
C LYS A 64 -19.72 -9.15 -8.84
N VAL A 65 -19.69 -10.05 -7.88
CA VAL A 65 -19.44 -11.47 -8.11
C VAL A 65 -20.72 -12.28 -7.94
N GLN A 66 -20.75 -13.45 -8.56
CA GLN A 66 -21.86 -14.39 -8.48
C GLN A 66 -21.51 -15.56 -7.58
N GLU A 67 -22.53 -16.23 -7.04
CA GLU A 67 -22.35 -17.45 -6.28
C GLU A 67 -21.74 -18.54 -7.14
N GLY A 68 -20.74 -19.23 -6.60
CA GLY A 68 -19.98 -20.25 -7.33
C GLY A 68 -18.88 -19.71 -8.25
N GLN A 69 -18.74 -18.39 -8.37
CA GLN A 69 -17.68 -17.80 -9.17
C GLN A 69 -16.32 -18.00 -8.53
N ILE A 70 -15.33 -18.39 -9.34
CA ILE A 70 -13.93 -18.49 -8.89
C ILE A 70 -13.27 -17.12 -9.08
N ILE A 71 -12.71 -16.60 -8.00
CA ILE A 71 -12.00 -15.33 -7.99
C ILE A 71 -10.57 -15.50 -7.49
N LYS A 72 -9.72 -14.54 -7.84
CA LYS A 72 -8.35 -14.45 -7.36
C LYS A 72 -8.23 -13.44 -6.24
N LYS A 73 -7.19 -13.58 -5.41
CA LYS A 73 -6.87 -12.57 -4.41
C LYS A 73 -6.69 -11.19 -5.07
N GLY A 74 -7.24 -10.17 -4.45
CA GLY A 74 -7.28 -8.81 -4.99
C GLY A 74 -8.50 -8.50 -5.87
N ASP A 75 -9.30 -9.49 -6.27
CA ASP A 75 -10.52 -9.24 -7.02
C ASP A 75 -11.59 -8.58 -6.14
N LYS A 76 -12.34 -7.66 -6.74
CA LYS A 76 -13.42 -6.95 -6.06
C LYS A 76 -14.63 -7.86 -5.86
N ILE A 77 -15.10 -7.96 -4.63
CA ILE A 77 -16.37 -8.60 -4.28
C ILE A 77 -17.52 -7.60 -4.42
N THR A 78 -17.30 -6.35 -4.06
CA THR A 78 -18.28 -5.26 -4.20
C THR A 78 -17.75 -4.13 -5.08
N ASP A 79 -18.67 -3.34 -5.64
CA ASP A 79 -18.31 -2.11 -6.34
C ASP A 79 -17.71 -1.08 -5.40
N GLY A 80 -16.86 -0.22 -5.94
CA GLY A 80 -16.24 0.87 -5.21
C GLY A 80 -14.79 1.07 -5.62
N ALA A 81 -14.12 2.02 -4.97
CA ALA A 81 -12.70 2.26 -5.12
C ALA A 81 -11.91 1.34 -4.16
N VAL A 82 -10.77 0.85 -4.63
CA VAL A 82 -9.91 -0.01 -3.81
C VAL A 82 -9.00 0.87 -2.95
N ASN A 83 -8.83 0.48 -1.69
CA ASN A 83 -7.83 1.10 -0.83
C ASN A 83 -6.42 0.66 -1.26
N PRO A 84 -5.52 1.59 -1.61
CA PRO A 84 -4.15 1.22 -2.00
C PRO A 84 -3.39 0.44 -0.93
N HIS A 85 -3.66 0.68 0.34
CA HIS A 85 -3.05 -0.06 1.45
C HIS A 85 -3.46 -1.54 1.46
N ASP A 86 -4.70 -1.85 1.07
CA ASP A 86 -5.16 -3.24 0.96
C ASP A 86 -4.49 -3.94 -0.22
N ILE A 87 -4.30 -3.25 -1.34
CA ILE A 87 -3.56 -3.80 -2.49
C ILE A 87 -2.12 -4.12 -2.08
N LEU A 88 -1.46 -3.22 -1.36
CA LEU A 88 -0.10 -3.46 -0.87
C LEU A 88 -0.04 -4.70 0.05
N ALA A 89 -0.98 -4.81 0.98
CA ALA A 89 -1.03 -5.93 1.93
C ALA A 89 -1.31 -7.28 1.25
N ILE A 90 -2.18 -7.30 0.25
CA ILE A 90 -2.66 -8.54 -0.40
C ILE A 90 -1.79 -8.93 -1.59
N LEU A 91 -1.46 -7.97 -2.45
CA LEU A 91 -0.81 -8.21 -3.74
C LEU A 91 0.65 -7.76 -3.81
N GLY A 92 1.11 -6.95 -2.85
CA GLY A 92 2.49 -6.48 -2.78
C GLY A 92 2.77 -5.15 -3.49
N SER A 93 4.04 -4.77 -3.49
CA SER A 93 4.51 -3.45 -3.91
C SER A 93 4.28 -3.16 -5.40
N GLU A 94 4.57 -4.12 -6.26
CA GLU A 94 4.43 -3.94 -7.71
C GLU A 94 2.97 -3.73 -8.10
N ALA A 95 2.05 -4.48 -7.51
CA ALA A 95 0.63 -4.36 -7.78
C ALA A 95 0.07 -2.99 -7.37
N VAL A 96 0.47 -2.46 -6.22
CA VAL A 96 0.01 -1.13 -5.78
C VAL A 96 0.61 -0.02 -6.63
N MET A 97 1.87 -0.15 -7.07
CA MET A 97 2.48 0.80 -8.02
C MET A 97 1.71 0.85 -9.33
N ASN A 98 1.45 -0.30 -9.93
CA ASN A 98 0.70 -0.41 -11.19
C ASN A 98 -0.73 0.13 -11.02
N TYR A 99 -1.37 -0.15 -9.91
CA TYR A 99 -2.69 0.39 -9.59
C TYR A 99 -2.70 1.91 -9.53
N LEU A 100 -1.78 2.52 -8.79
CA LEU A 100 -1.69 3.97 -8.64
C LEU A 100 -1.38 4.66 -9.98
N ILE A 101 -0.45 4.13 -10.76
CA ILE A 101 -0.12 4.66 -12.09
C ILE A 101 -1.34 4.58 -13.01
N SER A 102 -2.00 3.44 -13.06
CA SER A 102 -3.19 3.22 -13.91
C SER A 102 -4.35 4.14 -13.53
N GLU A 103 -4.65 4.29 -12.25
CA GLU A 103 -5.74 5.14 -11.76
C GLU A 103 -5.46 6.63 -12.00
N VAL A 104 -4.24 7.09 -11.78
CA VAL A 104 -3.84 8.48 -12.06
C VAL A 104 -3.91 8.76 -13.56
N GLN A 105 -3.40 7.86 -14.40
CA GLN A 105 -3.47 7.99 -15.86
C GLN A 105 -4.92 8.00 -16.36
N SER A 106 -5.76 7.12 -15.85
CA SER A 106 -7.16 7.07 -16.20
C SER A 106 -7.86 8.40 -15.87
N THR A 107 -7.58 8.97 -14.71
CA THR A 107 -8.14 10.25 -14.26
C THR A 107 -7.71 11.40 -15.20
N TYR A 108 -6.45 11.48 -15.56
CA TYR A 108 -5.96 12.50 -16.49
C TYR A 108 -6.51 12.34 -17.91
N ARG A 109 -6.60 11.11 -18.42
CA ARG A 109 -7.20 10.84 -19.74
C ARG A 109 -8.66 11.28 -19.82
N LEU A 110 -9.43 11.09 -18.76
CA LEU A 110 -10.82 11.58 -18.68
C LEU A 110 -10.89 13.10 -18.74
N GLN A 111 -9.84 13.82 -18.39
CA GLN A 111 -9.71 15.27 -18.50
C GLN A 111 -9.05 15.72 -19.81
N GLY A 112 -8.77 14.78 -20.74
CA GLY A 112 -8.11 15.08 -22.00
C GLY A 112 -6.61 15.42 -21.87
N VAL A 113 -5.98 15.04 -20.77
CA VAL A 113 -4.55 15.29 -20.50
C VAL A 113 -3.76 14.01 -20.67
N GLU A 114 -2.71 14.07 -21.46
CA GLU A 114 -1.72 12.98 -21.60
C GLU A 114 -0.48 13.28 -20.79
N ILE A 115 -0.09 12.33 -19.95
CA ILE A 115 1.12 12.39 -19.11
C ILE A 115 1.89 11.10 -19.31
N ASN A 116 3.23 11.21 -19.41
CA ASN A 116 4.08 10.03 -19.47
C ASN A 116 4.11 9.34 -18.11
N ASP A 117 4.01 8.01 -18.10
CA ASP A 117 4.05 7.18 -16.91
C ASP A 117 5.25 7.46 -16.00
N LYS A 118 6.40 7.83 -16.57
CA LYS A 118 7.63 8.14 -15.83
C LYS A 118 7.44 9.23 -14.77
N HIS A 119 6.62 10.23 -15.04
CA HIS A 119 6.36 11.31 -14.08
C HIS A 119 5.57 10.81 -12.87
N ILE A 120 4.63 9.90 -13.11
CA ILE A 120 3.82 9.28 -12.06
C ILE A 120 4.65 8.25 -11.30
N GLU A 121 5.44 7.44 -11.99
CA GLU A 121 6.33 6.45 -11.37
C GLU A 121 7.31 7.06 -10.37
N VAL A 122 7.90 8.22 -10.69
CA VAL A 122 8.82 8.92 -9.78
C VAL A 122 8.11 9.27 -8.46
N ILE A 123 6.89 9.75 -8.53
CA ILE A 123 6.10 10.11 -7.35
C ILE A 123 5.75 8.85 -6.55
N VAL A 124 5.26 7.81 -7.20
CA VAL A 124 4.86 6.55 -6.55
C VAL A 124 6.05 5.87 -5.88
N ARG A 125 7.23 5.90 -6.49
CA ARG A 125 8.47 5.38 -5.88
C ARG A 125 8.80 6.11 -4.58
N GLN A 126 8.63 7.44 -4.52
CA GLN A 126 8.85 8.20 -3.30
C GLN A 126 7.83 7.84 -2.20
N MET A 127 6.59 7.54 -2.56
CA MET A 127 5.56 7.06 -1.63
C MET A 127 5.93 5.71 -1.00
N MET A 128 6.71 4.89 -1.68
CA MET A 128 7.10 3.53 -1.26
C MET A 128 8.56 3.42 -0.84
N ARG A 129 9.20 4.52 -0.55
CA ARG A 129 10.62 4.56 -0.19
C ARG A 129 10.90 4.03 1.21
N LYS A 130 9.96 4.12 2.12
CA LYS A 130 10.12 3.78 3.53
C LYS A 130 9.57 2.40 3.86
N VAL A 131 10.23 1.74 4.81
CA VAL A 131 9.81 0.47 5.40
C VAL A 131 9.82 0.58 6.92
N ARG A 132 9.00 -0.22 7.59
CA ARG A 132 9.06 -0.38 9.04
C ARG A 132 9.80 -1.66 9.36
N VAL A 133 10.85 -1.55 10.17
CA VAL A 133 11.59 -2.71 10.67
C VAL A 133 10.76 -3.40 11.75
N GLU A 134 10.42 -4.67 11.54
CA GLU A 134 9.66 -5.49 12.50
C GLU A 134 10.60 -6.13 13.53
N ASP A 135 11.62 -6.83 13.07
CA ASP A 135 12.73 -7.37 13.89
C ASP A 135 14.05 -6.89 13.31
N ALA A 136 14.81 -6.19 14.13
CA ALA A 136 16.10 -5.64 13.70
C ALA A 136 17.18 -6.71 13.48
N GLY A 137 17.02 -7.93 14.04
CA GLY A 137 18.07 -8.93 13.99
C GLY A 137 19.39 -8.39 14.55
N ASP A 138 20.47 -8.64 13.84
CA ASP A 138 21.82 -8.17 14.21
C ASP A 138 22.25 -6.90 13.43
N THR A 139 21.30 -6.16 12.90
CA THR A 139 21.51 -4.87 12.25
C THR A 139 21.54 -3.72 13.29
N LYS A 140 21.99 -2.55 12.83
CA LYS A 140 21.99 -1.32 13.64
C LYS A 140 20.62 -0.68 13.84
N PHE A 141 19.57 -1.21 13.22
CA PHE A 141 18.23 -0.64 13.28
C PHE A 141 17.51 -0.95 14.59
N MET A 142 16.46 -0.20 14.84
CA MET A 142 15.56 -0.42 15.98
C MET A 142 14.24 -0.99 15.49
N SER A 143 13.78 -2.05 16.14
CA SER A 143 12.47 -2.65 15.84
C SER A 143 11.33 -1.64 16.07
N GLY A 144 10.35 -1.66 15.19
CA GLY A 144 9.21 -0.73 15.21
C GLY A 144 9.46 0.63 14.58
N GLN A 145 10.69 0.96 14.20
CA GLN A 145 11.05 2.23 13.57
C GLN A 145 11.01 2.16 12.05
N THR A 146 10.91 3.34 11.43
CA THR A 146 10.82 3.51 9.97
C THR A 146 12.17 3.96 9.42
N TYR A 147 12.62 3.29 8.36
CA TYR A 147 13.89 3.56 7.68
C TYR A 147 13.71 3.55 6.16
N ASP A 148 14.70 4.07 5.46
CA ASP A 148 14.80 3.91 4.01
C ASP A 148 14.96 2.42 3.64
N LYS A 149 14.18 1.95 2.68
CA LYS A 149 14.24 0.56 2.22
C LYS A 149 15.64 0.17 1.75
N ASN A 150 16.31 1.06 1.02
CA ASN A 150 17.66 0.80 0.50
C ASN A 150 18.68 0.63 1.64
N ASP A 151 18.54 1.40 2.72
CA ASP A 151 19.44 1.26 3.88
C ASP A 151 19.26 -0.08 4.58
N VAL A 152 18.01 -0.53 4.72
CA VAL A 152 17.71 -1.84 5.33
C VAL A 152 18.21 -2.98 4.44
N LEU A 153 18.01 -2.89 3.13
CA LEU A 153 18.51 -3.89 2.19
C LEU A 153 20.05 -3.93 2.19
N PHE A 154 20.70 -2.79 2.25
CA PHE A 154 22.16 -2.71 2.32
C PHE A 154 22.70 -3.37 3.59
N GLU A 155 22.14 -3.07 4.76
CA GLU A 155 22.56 -3.71 6.02
C GLU A 155 22.32 -5.22 6.01
N ASN A 156 21.19 -5.67 5.47
CA ASN A 156 20.91 -7.10 5.32
C ASN A 156 21.93 -7.79 4.40
N GLU A 157 22.35 -7.13 3.31
CA GLU A 157 23.44 -7.65 2.45
C GLU A 157 24.78 -7.75 3.19
N GLN A 158 25.09 -6.80 4.08
CA GLN A 158 26.29 -6.90 4.92
C GLN A 158 26.20 -8.10 5.88
N ILE A 159 25.04 -8.33 6.49
CA ILE A 159 24.81 -9.50 7.35
C ILE A 159 24.99 -10.81 6.55
N LYS A 160 24.42 -10.90 5.35
CA LYS A 160 24.59 -12.07 4.46
C LYS A 160 26.06 -12.34 4.14
N LYS A 161 26.85 -11.31 3.83
CA LYS A 161 28.27 -11.43 3.55
C LYS A 161 29.05 -11.94 4.76
N ARG A 162 28.72 -11.48 5.96
CA ARG A 162 29.33 -11.95 7.20
C ARG A 162 29.02 -13.42 7.45
N ILE A 163 27.77 -13.84 7.22
CA ILE A 163 27.37 -15.25 7.32
C ILE A 163 28.16 -16.10 6.31
N ALA A 164 28.30 -15.64 5.08
CA ALA A 164 29.08 -16.33 4.03
C ALA A 164 30.56 -16.44 4.37
N ASN A 165 31.11 -15.52 5.18
CA ASN A 165 32.47 -15.54 5.67
C ASN A 165 32.70 -16.40 6.92
N GLY A 166 31.64 -17.10 7.39
CA GLY A 166 31.72 -18.05 8.48
C GLY A 166 31.32 -17.52 9.87
N GLU A 167 30.74 -16.32 9.95
CA GLU A 167 30.13 -15.85 11.19
C GLU A 167 28.79 -16.58 11.41
N GLU A 168 28.65 -17.25 12.53
CA GLU A 168 27.44 -17.99 12.88
C GLU A 168 26.47 -17.14 13.71
N ASN A 169 25.18 -17.52 13.69
CA ASN A 169 24.11 -16.94 14.51
C ASN A 169 23.75 -15.48 14.23
N LEU A 170 24.05 -14.97 13.04
CA LEU A 170 23.59 -13.65 12.62
C LEU A 170 22.22 -13.73 11.95
N ARG A 171 21.38 -12.74 12.21
CA ARG A 171 20.03 -12.62 11.62
C ARG A 171 19.89 -11.30 10.89
N GLU A 172 19.26 -11.35 9.72
CA GLU A 172 18.86 -10.19 8.97
C GLU A 172 17.68 -9.46 9.65
N ALA A 173 17.52 -8.18 9.35
CA ALA A 173 16.33 -7.45 9.73
C ALA A 173 15.13 -7.87 8.85
N THR A 174 13.98 -8.06 9.47
CA THR A 174 12.70 -8.20 8.78
C THR A 174 11.96 -6.88 8.78
N PHE A 175 11.25 -6.60 7.69
CA PHE A 175 10.56 -5.32 7.55
C PHE A 175 9.25 -5.46 6.76
N THR A 176 8.35 -4.50 6.98
CA THR A 176 7.10 -4.34 6.26
C THR A 176 7.18 -3.11 5.36
N GLN A 177 6.83 -3.25 4.10
CA GLN A 177 6.75 -2.15 3.15
C GLN A 177 5.65 -1.17 3.59
N LEU A 178 5.98 0.12 3.61
CA LEU A 178 5.03 1.20 3.86
C LEU A 178 4.59 1.86 2.56
N LEU A 179 3.38 2.38 2.55
CA LEU A 179 2.86 3.28 1.54
C LEU A 179 2.51 4.60 2.22
N LEU A 180 3.28 5.63 1.92
CA LEU A 180 3.09 6.97 2.49
C LEU A 180 2.47 7.89 1.43
N GLY A 181 1.51 8.72 1.84
CA GLY A 181 1.05 9.83 1.00
C GLY A 181 2.19 10.82 0.74
N ILE A 182 2.07 11.60 -0.34
CA ILE A 182 3.13 12.52 -0.76
C ILE A 182 3.53 13.54 0.32
N THR A 183 2.58 14.01 1.12
CA THR A 183 2.86 14.91 2.25
C THR A 183 3.77 14.24 3.28
N LYS A 184 3.41 13.03 3.72
CA LYS A 184 4.22 12.28 4.68
C LYS A 184 5.58 11.89 4.09
N ALA A 185 5.62 11.49 2.81
CA ALA A 185 6.86 11.15 2.13
C ALA A 185 7.81 12.35 2.02
N ALA A 186 7.29 13.53 1.72
CA ALA A 186 8.08 14.77 1.67
C ALA A 186 8.64 15.16 3.04
N LEU A 187 7.87 14.96 4.12
CA LEU A 187 8.29 15.25 5.50
C LEU A 187 9.25 14.21 6.07
N ALA A 188 9.22 12.99 5.54
CA ALA A 188 10.07 11.88 5.99
C ALA A 188 11.46 11.84 5.32
N THR A 189 11.80 12.81 4.46
CA THR A 189 13.12 12.92 3.85
C THR A 189 14.14 13.54 4.81
N ASP A 190 15.41 13.22 4.64
CA ASP A 190 16.51 13.80 5.43
C ASP A 190 16.75 15.28 5.07
N SER A 191 16.23 15.74 3.92
CA SER A 191 16.31 17.12 3.47
C SER A 191 15.19 17.96 4.04
N PHE A 192 15.51 18.87 4.95
CA PHE A 192 14.53 19.85 5.46
C PHE A 192 13.98 20.79 4.36
N LEU A 193 14.75 21.01 3.27
CA LEU A 193 14.31 21.81 2.13
C LEU A 193 13.17 21.14 1.36
N SER A 194 13.21 19.83 1.20
CA SER A 194 12.11 19.06 0.60
C SER A 194 10.82 19.21 1.42
N ALA A 195 10.91 19.04 2.73
CA ALA A 195 9.79 19.21 3.63
C ALA A 195 9.29 20.67 3.66
N ALA A 196 10.19 21.66 3.67
CA ALA A 196 9.85 23.07 3.67
C ALA A 196 9.18 23.55 2.39
N SER A 197 9.49 22.94 1.24
CA SER A 197 8.85 23.27 -0.05
C SER A 197 7.42 22.74 -0.16
N PHE A 198 7.00 21.83 0.73
CA PHE A 198 5.69 21.18 0.70
C PHE A 198 4.74 21.73 1.77
N GLN A 199 4.40 23.01 1.72
CA GLN A 199 3.38 23.71 2.52
C GLN A 199 3.55 23.78 4.05
N GLU A 200 4.46 23.05 4.67
CA GLU A 200 4.72 23.10 6.12
C GLU A 200 6.00 23.88 6.47
N THR A 201 6.28 24.93 5.74
CA THR A 201 7.53 25.69 5.78
C THR A 201 7.90 26.16 7.19
N THR A 202 6.96 26.73 7.92
CA THR A 202 7.21 27.29 9.26
C THR A 202 7.59 26.19 10.25
N ARG A 203 6.85 25.10 10.28
CA ARG A 203 7.10 23.99 11.19
C ARG A 203 8.45 23.34 10.93
N VAL A 204 8.72 23.04 9.66
CA VAL A 204 9.95 22.36 9.24
C VAL A 204 11.18 23.22 9.49
N LEU A 205 11.12 24.51 9.19
CA LEU A 205 12.23 25.45 9.47
C LEU A 205 12.46 25.62 10.96
N THR A 206 11.40 25.64 11.78
CA THR A 206 11.51 25.69 13.23
C THR A 206 12.18 24.42 13.77
N ASP A 207 11.73 23.25 13.35
CA ASP A 207 12.32 21.98 13.77
C ASP A 207 13.79 21.85 13.35
N ALA A 208 14.16 22.34 12.17
CA ALA A 208 15.54 22.34 11.68
C ALA A 208 16.44 23.33 12.44
N ALA A 209 15.88 24.44 12.93
CA ALA A 209 16.63 25.44 13.71
C ALA A 209 16.88 25.01 15.17
N ILE A 210 16.07 24.09 15.70
CA ILE A 210 16.17 23.60 17.08
C ILE A 210 17.13 22.40 17.17
N LYS A 211 17.33 21.65 16.10
CA LYS A 211 18.29 20.53 16.01
C LYS A 211 19.71 21.02 15.71
#